data_7eed8555f9508ce3701cff958eecd738
#
_entry.id   7eed8555f9508ce3701cff958eecd738
#
_cell.length_a   1.000
_cell.length_b   1.000
_cell.length_c   1.000
_cell.angle_alpha   90.00
_cell.angle_beta   90.00
_cell.angle_gamma   90.00
#
_symmetry.space_group_name_H-M   'P 1'
#
loop_
_entity.id
_entity.type
_entity.pdbx_description
1 polymer ?
#
loop_
_entity_poly.entity_id
_entity_poly.type
_entity_poly.pdbx_seq_one_letter_code
_entity_poly.pdbx_strand_id
1 'polypeptide(L)'
;LAEYLLHRFILHRIEPFRHWHLEHHWHPEVPMRTPLLFSLMLVLGLAGAPLLLWASRGQAVVFSGGLILGHLAHELVHYQLHRAEYRRKGWLGERWRYHDFHHHGHEGLAFGTLSSVWDSLFGTRPGARAMPDR
;
A
#
# COMPACT_ATOMS: atom_id res chain seq x y z
N LEU A 1 -2.63 -1.47 8.52
CA LEU A 1 -3.18 -2.81 8.25
C LEU A 1 -3.99 -2.83 6.95
N ALA A 2 -5.00 -1.94 6.78
CA ALA A 2 -5.85 -1.93 5.60
C ALA A 2 -5.05 -1.83 4.29
N GLU A 3 -4.07 -0.94 4.21
CA GLU A 3 -3.11 -0.83 3.11
C GLU A 3 -2.45 -2.18 2.79
N TYR A 4 -1.86 -2.81 3.81
CA TYR A 4 -1.16 -4.09 3.65
C TYR A 4 -2.08 -5.21 3.13
N LEU A 5 -3.29 -5.32 3.71
CA LEU A 5 -4.27 -6.33 3.29
C LEU A 5 -4.76 -6.07 1.86
N LEU A 6 -5.05 -4.82 1.53
CA LEU A 6 -5.44 -4.42 0.17
C LEU A 6 -4.31 -4.77 -0.82
N HIS A 7 -3.10 -4.34 -0.57
CA HIS A 7 -1.95 -4.55 -1.44
C HIS A 7 -1.69 -6.04 -1.65
N ARG A 8 -1.52 -6.82 -0.56
CA ARG A 8 -1.16 -8.23 -0.62
C ARG A 8 -2.26 -9.12 -1.20
N PHE A 9 -3.51 -8.93 -0.80
CA PHE A 9 -4.59 -9.89 -1.08
C PHE A 9 -5.55 -9.45 -2.18
N ILE A 10 -5.66 -8.16 -2.46
CA ILE A 10 -6.51 -7.65 -3.55
C ILE A 10 -5.65 -7.30 -4.76
N LEU A 11 -4.69 -6.37 -4.61
CA LEU A 11 -3.93 -5.87 -5.75
C LEU A 11 -3.00 -6.90 -6.37
N HIS A 12 -2.45 -7.83 -5.61
CA HIS A 12 -1.60 -8.90 -6.13
C HIS A 12 -2.31 -10.21 -6.46
N ARG A 13 -3.63 -10.37 -6.15
CA ARG A 13 -4.28 -11.68 -6.28
C ARG A 13 -5.61 -11.69 -7.00
N ILE A 14 -6.35 -10.59 -7.02
CA ILE A 14 -7.74 -10.55 -7.51
C ILE A 14 -7.83 -9.73 -8.80
N GLU A 15 -8.30 -10.35 -9.88
CA GLU A 15 -8.60 -9.64 -11.12
C GLU A 15 -9.86 -8.75 -10.97
N PRO A 16 -9.93 -7.59 -11.62
CA PRO A 16 -8.93 -7.01 -12.53
C PRO A 16 -7.81 -6.20 -11.83
N PHE A 17 -7.86 -6.08 -10.49
CA PHE A 17 -6.91 -5.27 -9.71
C PHE A 17 -5.47 -5.75 -9.87
N ARG A 18 -5.28 -7.08 -9.91
CA ARG A 18 -3.98 -7.70 -10.12
C ARG A 18 -3.36 -7.25 -11.44
N HIS A 19 -4.12 -7.29 -12.52
CA HIS A 19 -3.64 -6.86 -13.83
C HIS A 19 -3.19 -5.39 -13.80
N TRP A 20 -4.01 -4.49 -13.26
CA TRP A 20 -3.68 -3.07 -13.19
C TRP A 20 -2.49 -2.76 -12.28
N HIS A 21 -2.36 -3.52 -11.18
CA HIS A 21 -1.26 -3.36 -10.26
C HIS A 21 0.06 -3.90 -10.83
N LEU A 22 0.05 -5.05 -11.51
CA LEU A 22 1.22 -5.57 -12.21
C LEU A 22 1.67 -4.65 -13.36
N GLU A 23 0.73 -4.05 -14.07
CA GLU A 23 1.05 -3.04 -15.08
C GLU A 23 1.78 -1.84 -14.48
N HIS A 24 1.39 -1.42 -13.27
CA HIS A 24 2.11 -0.40 -12.51
C HIS A 24 3.52 -0.88 -12.07
N HIS A 25 3.70 -2.16 -11.74
CA HIS A 25 5.04 -2.73 -11.48
C HIS A 25 5.95 -2.68 -12.70
N TRP A 26 5.42 -2.92 -13.90
CA TRP A 26 6.19 -2.87 -15.13
C TRP A 26 6.48 -1.45 -15.62
N HIS A 27 5.60 -0.51 -15.27
CA HIS A 27 5.67 0.89 -15.67
C HIS A 27 5.48 1.83 -14.47
N PRO A 28 6.41 1.82 -13.51
CA PRO A 28 6.28 2.56 -12.26
C PRO A 28 6.27 4.09 -12.43
N GLU A 29 6.74 4.58 -13.59
CA GLU A 29 6.69 5.99 -13.98
C GLU A 29 5.30 6.47 -14.38
N VAL A 30 4.41 5.53 -14.73
CA VAL A 30 3.01 5.86 -15.09
C VAL A 30 2.17 5.84 -13.82
N PRO A 31 1.33 6.86 -13.60
CA PRO A 31 0.40 6.86 -12.45
C PRO A 31 -0.44 5.59 -12.43
N MET A 32 -0.68 5.06 -11.23
CA MET A 32 -1.53 3.86 -11.07
C MET A 32 -2.86 4.04 -11.81
N ARG A 33 -3.24 3.05 -12.60
CA ARG A 33 -4.50 3.06 -13.37
C ARG A 33 -5.74 2.91 -12.50
N THR A 34 -5.57 2.45 -11.26
CA THR A 34 -6.68 2.42 -10.30
C THR A 34 -6.97 3.85 -9.84
N PRO A 35 -8.10 4.46 -10.23
CA PRO A 35 -8.41 5.81 -9.77
C PRO A 35 -8.48 5.87 -8.24
N LEU A 36 -7.93 6.95 -7.66
CA LEU A 36 -7.95 7.18 -6.21
C LEU A 36 -9.35 6.99 -5.59
N LEU A 37 -10.37 7.49 -6.26
CA LEU A 37 -11.75 7.35 -5.79
C LEU A 37 -12.18 5.87 -5.73
N PHE A 38 -11.78 5.06 -6.72
CA PHE A 38 -12.13 3.66 -6.76
C PHE A 38 -11.40 2.85 -5.67
N SER A 39 -10.10 3.09 -5.46
CA SER A 39 -9.36 2.44 -4.37
C SER A 39 -9.88 2.84 -2.99
N LEU A 40 -10.28 4.10 -2.82
CA LEU A 40 -10.94 4.59 -1.60
C LEU A 40 -12.28 3.90 -1.37
N MET A 41 -13.13 3.78 -2.40
CA MET A 41 -14.41 3.04 -2.30
C MET A 41 -14.18 1.58 -1.92
N LEU A 42 -13.14 0.95 -2.45
CA LEU A 42 -12.79 -0.43 -2.13
C LEU A 42 -12.37 -0.57 -0.65
N VAL A 43 -11.52 0.33 -0.15
CA VAL A 43 -11.12 0.35 1.27
C VAL A 43 -12.32 0.57 2.19
N LEU A 44 -13.18 1.54 1.88
CA LEU A 44 -14.38 1.81 2.67
C LEU A 44 -15.39 0.66 2.61
N GLY A 45 -15.56 0.04 1.44
CA GLY A 45 -16.46 -1.10 1.27
C GLY A 45 -15.97 -2.34 2.03
N LEU A 46 -14.71 -2.70 1.92
CA LEU A 46 -14.17 -3.92 2.53
C LEU A 46 -13.91 -3.79 4.04
N ALA A 47 -13.48 -2.63 4.50
CA ALA A 47 -13.11 -2.42 5.90
C ALA A 47 -14.10 -1.54 6.67
N GLY A 48 -14.75 -0.57 6.04
CA GLY A 48 -15.69 0.35 6.67
C GLY A 48 -17.12 -0.18 6.74
N ALA A 49 -17.65 -0.73 5.64
CA ALA A 49 -19.05 -1.18 5.60
C ALA A 49 -19.41 -2.27 6.64
N PRO A 50 -18.55 -3.29 6.92
CA PRO A 50 -18.85 -4.27 7.97
C PRO A 50 -19.04 -3.65 9.35
N LEU A 51 -18.36 -2.54 9.66
CA LEU A 51 -18.51 -1.86 10.96
C LEU A 51 -19.86 -1.21 11.14
N LEU A 52 -20.55 -0.83 10.07
CA LEU A 52 -21.90 -0.28 10.15
C LEU A 52 -22.90 -1.27 10.75
N LEU A 53 -22.59 -2.56 10.72
CA LEU A 53 -23.43 -3.63 11.25
C LEU A 53 -23.24 -3.83 12.76
N TRP A 54 -22.06 -3.47 13.32
CA TRP A 54 -21.64 -3.83 14.67
C TRP A 54 -21.27 -2.64 15.55
N ALA A 55 -20.95 -1.48 14.94
CA ALA A 55 -20.49 -0.31 15.63
C ALA A 55 -21.59 0.73 15.80
N SER A 56 -21.47 1.59 16.83
CA SER A 56 -22.28 2.79 16.92
C SER A 56 -21.96 3.76 15.77
N ARG A 57 -22.89 4.67 15.45
CA ARG A 57 -22.69 5.67 14.39
C ARG A 57 -21.39 6.48 14.62
N GLY A 58 -21.12 6.89 15.87
CA GLY A 58 -19.91 7.64 16.22
C GLY A 58 -18.63 6.84 15.95
N GLN A 59 -18.60 5.56 16.34
CA GLN A 59 -17.46 4.68 16.07
C GLN A 59 -17.27 4.45 14.57
N ALA A 60 -18.34 4.23 13.82
CA ALA A 60 -18.28 4.06 12.37
C ALA A 60 -17.72 5.31 11.67
N VAL A 61 -18.14 6.51 12.07
CA VAL A 61 -17.63 7.78 11.52
C VAL A 61 -16.14 7.96 11.81
N VAL A 62 -15.71 7.76 13.06
CA VAL A 62 -14.30 7.91 13.46
C VAL A 62 -13.41 6.90 12.71
N PHE A 63 -13.85 5.65 12.62
CA PHE A 63 -13.10 4.61 11.92
C PHE A 63 -13.01 4.88 10.41
N SER A 64 -14.13 5.23 9.78
CA SER A 64 -14.15 5.56 8.34
C SER A 64 -13.29 6.79 8.04
N GLY A 65 -13.31 7.79 8.90
CA GLY A 65 -12.42 8.94 8.81
C GLY A 65 -10.94 8.55 8.88
N GLY A 66 -10.59 7.65 9.81
CA GLY A 66 -9.25 7.08 9.91
C GLY A 66 -8.83 6.28 8.66
N LEU A 67 -9.74 5.51 8.09
CA LEU A 67 -9.48 4.80 6.82
C LEU A 67 -9.24 5.75 5.65
N ILE A 68 -10.03 6.80 5.53
CA ILE A 68 -9.88 7.83 4.49
C ILE A 68 -8.51 8.52 4.63
N LEU A 69 -8.19 9.02 5.83
CA LEU A 69 -6.92 9.69 6.07
C LEU A 69 -5.72 8.77 5.85
N GLY A 70 -5.80 7.53 6.32
CA GLY A 70 -4.74 6.53 6.12
C GLY A 70 -4.56 6.17 4.65
N HIS A 71 -5.65 6.06 3.89
CA HIS A 71 -5.58 5.79 2.47
C HIS A 71 -4.99 6.97 1.68
N LEU A 72 -5.41 8.20 1.98
CA LEU A 72 -4.83 9.40 1.36
C LEU A 72 -3.33 9.55 1.67
N ALA A 73 -2.92 9.26 2.90
CA ALA A 73 -1.51 9.25 3.28
C ALA A 73 -0.72 8.18 2.51
N HIS A 74 -1.30 6.98 2.34
CA HIS A 74 -0.72 5.92 1.52
C HIS A 74 -0.53 6.37 0.08
N GLU A 75 -1.56 6.86 -0.57
CA GLU A 75 -1.50 7.31 -1.96
C GLU A 75 -0.47 8.43 -2.16
N LEU A 76 -0.42 9.40 -1.24
CA LEU A 76 0.55 10.49 -1.28
C LEU A 76 1.98 9.97 -1.17
N VAL A 77 2.25 9.10 -0.20
CA VAL A 77 3.59 8.51 -0.02
C VAL A 77 3.95 7.64 -1.22
N HIS A 78 3.07 6.76 -1.65
CA HIS A 78 3.28 5.89 -2.80
C HIS A 78 3.62 6.69 -4.06
N TYR A 79 2.85 7.74 -4.35
CA TYR A 79 3.15 8.68 -5.44
C TYR A 79 4.56 9.29 -5.31
N GLN A 80 4.94 9.69 -4.09
CA GLN A 80 6.27 10.24 -3.84
C GLN A 80 7.40 9.21 -4.07
N LEU A 81 7.19 7.94 -3.73
CA LEU A 81 8.18 6.89 -3.90
C LEU A 81 8.51 6.62 -5.37
N HIS A 82 7.57 6.87 -6.30
CA HIS A 82 7.81 6.74 -7.74
C HIS A 82 8.50 7.95 -8.39
N ARG A 83 8.74 9.04 -7.66
CA ARG A 83 9.46 10.20 -8.20
C ARG A 83 10.96 10.04 -8.00
N ALA A 84 11.73 10.12 -9.09
CA ALA A 84 13.19 9.91 -9.12
C ALA A 84 14.00 10.81 -8.16
N GLU A 85 13.43 11.93 -7.71
CA GLU A 85 14.07 12.90 -6.82
C GLU A 85 14.21 12.40 -5.37
N TYR A 86 13.56 11.28 -5.01
CA TYR A 86 13.44 10.81 -3.62
C TYR A 86 14.43 9.71 -3.21
N ARG A 87 15.54 9.53 -3.90
CA ARG A 87 16.69 8.74 -3.42
C ARG A 87 17.34 9.36 -2.18
N ARG A 88 16.54 9.80 -1.21
CA ARG A 88 17.00 10.59 -0.07
C ARG A 88 17.22 9.74 1.17
N LYS A 89 17.99 10.31 2.12
CA LYS A 89 18.20 9.78 3.47
C LYS A 89 16.92 9.91 4.31
N GLY A 90 16.85 9.19 5.41
CA GLY A 90 15.73 9.25 6.34
C GLY A 90 14.58 8.31 6.00
N TRP A 91 13.45 8.51 6.67
CA TRP A 91 12.28 7.61 6.58
C TRP A 91 11.79 7.41 5.13
N LEU A 92 11.63 8.46 4.37
CA LEU A 92 11.14 8.35 2.97
C LEU A 92 12.14 7.60 2.08
N GLY A 93 13.45 7.77 2.30
CA GLY A 93 14.47 7.00 1.59
C GLY A 93 14.44 5.51 1.96
N GLU A 94 14.14 5.17 3.21
CA GLU A 94 13.93 3.77 3.63
C GLU A 94 12.68 3.18 2.97
N ARG A 95 11.58 3.93 2.92
CA ARG A 95 10.35 3.49 2.26
C ARG A 95 10.55 3.35 0.75
N TRP A 96 11.32 4.25 0.15
CA TRP A 96 11.68 4.13 -1.27
C TRP A 96 12.41 2.82 -1.56
N ARG A 97 13.49 2.49 -0.83
CA ARG A 97 14.22 1.23 -1.02
C ARG A 97 13.35 0.00 -0.81
N TYR A 98 12.46 0.07 0.17
CA TYR A 98 11.55 -1.01 0.50
C TYR A 98 10.54 -1.26 -0.62
N HIS A 99 9.99 -0.20 -1.18
CA HIS A 99 9.03 -0.23 -2.27
C HIS A 99 9.70 -0.58 -3.61
N ASP A 100 10.89 -0.04 -3.86
CA ASP A 100 11.73 -0.38 -5.01
C ASP A 100 12.10 -1.87 -5.03
N PHE A 101 12.45 -2.44 -3.88
CA PHE A 101 12.67 -3.87 -3.72
C PHE A 101 11.42 -4.70 -4.11
N HIS A 102 10.23 -4.25 -3.71
CA HIS A 102 8.98 -4.88 -4.06
C HIS A 102 8.72 -4.87 -5.56
N HIS A 103 8.99 -3.75 -6.24
CA HIS A 103 8.82 -3.60 -7.68
C HIS A 103 9.82 -4.43 -8.52
N HIS A 104 11.04 -4.66 -8.03
CA HIS A 104 12.10 -5.29 -8.82
C HIS A 104 12.20 -6.82 -8.63
N GLY A 105 11.09 -7.54 -8.78
CA GLY A 105 11.05 -8.99 -8.81
C GLY A 105 10.78 -9.68 -7.47
N HIS A 106 10.36 -8.92 -6.46
CA HIS A 106 10.04 -9.44 -5.14
C HIS A 106 8.57 -9.22 -4.76
N GLU A 107 7.67 -9.44 -5.71
CA GLU A 107 6.21 -9.21 -5.58
C GLU A 107 5.54 -9.98 -4.42
N GLY A 108 6.23 -10.98 -3.87
CA GLY A 108 5.79 -11.76 -2.70
C GLY A 108 6.21 -11.19 -1.35
N LEU A 109 7.01 -10.12 -1.32
CA LEU A 109 7.59 -9.51 -0.13
C LEU A 109 7.39 -7.99 -0.14
N ALA A 110 7.57 -7.35 1.03
CA ALA A 110 7.63 -5.90 1.16
C ALA A 110 6.35 -5.15 0.72
N PHE A 111 5.18 -5.64 1.13
CA PHE A 111 3.88 -5.05 0.77
C PHE A 111 3.58 -3.71 1.46
N GLY A 112 4.21 -3.42 2.61
CA GLY A 112 3.93 -2.22 3.39
C GLY A 112 4.60 -0.96 2.84
N THR A 113 3.85 -0.05 2.24
CA THR A 113 4.35 1.24 1.72
C THR A 113 4.65 2.22 2.85
N LEU A 114 3.72 2.45 3.77
CA LEU A 114 3.90 3.35 4.90
C LEU A 114 4.76 2.74 6.01
N SER A 115 4.67 1.44 6.22
CA SER A 115 5.33 0.77 7.35
C SER A 115 5.55 -0.71 7.06
N SER A 116 6.71 -1.23 7.45
CA SER A 116 7.04 -2.66 7.38
C SER A 116 6.59 -3.48 8.60
N VAL A 117 5.82 -2.89 9.51
CA VAL A 117 5.34 -3.57 10.72
C VAL A 117 4.50 -4.80 10.36
N TRP A 118 3.58 -4.65 9.39
CA TRP A 118 2.71 -5.74 8.95
C TRP A 118 3.47 -6.81 8.18
N ASP A 119 4.48 -6.44 7.40
CA ASP A 119 5.38 -7.40 6.76
C ASP A 119 6.15 -8.22 7.79
N SER A 120 6.60 -7.60 8.88
CA SER A 120 7.27 -8.31 9.97
C SER A 120 6.32 -9.29 10.67
N LEU A 121 5.08 -8.87 10.92
CA LEU A 121 4.08 -9.69 11.59
C LEU A 121 3.62 -10.88 10.74
N PHE A 122 3.47 -10.67 9.44
CA PHE A 122 2.97 -11.68 8.49
C PHE A 122 4.08 -12.42 7.71
N GLY A 123 5.34 -12.23 8.08
CA GLY A 123 6.47 -12.96 7.51
C GLY A 123 6.82 -12.58 6.06
N THR A 124 6.43 -11.39 5.60
CA THR A 124 6.73 -10.88 4.25
C THR A 124 7.81 -9.80 4.25
N ARG A 125 8.49 -9.59 5.37
CA ARG A 125 9.60 -8.65 5.45
C ARG A 125 10.85 -9.24 4.78
N PRO A 126 11.48 -8.52 3.82
CA PRO A 126 12.75 -8.96 3.24
C PRO A 126 13.86 -9.02 4.30
N GLY A 127 14.74 -10.00 4.19
CA GLY A 127 15.93 -10.09 5.02
C GLY A 127 16.86 -8.90 4.80
N ALA A 128 17.60 -8.51 5.84
CA ALA A 128 18.49 -7.34 5.78
C ALA A 128 19.54 -7.40 4.65
N ARG A 129 19.95 -8.60 4.25
CA ARG A 129 20.91 -8.83 3.14
C ARG A 129 20.29 -8.79 1.75
N ALA A 130 18.96 -8.84 1.65
CA ALA A 130 18.25 -8.82 0.37
C ALA A 130 17.93 -7.40 -0.11
N MET A 131 17.97 -6.43 0.78
CA MET A 131 17.68 -5.02 0.44
C MET A 131 18.90 -4.38 -0.24
N PRO A 132 18.70 -3.57 -1.29
CA PRO A 132 19.79 -2.83 -1.93
C PRO A 132 20.56 -1.99 -0.90
N ASP A 133 21.89 -2.00 -1.02
CA ASP A 133 22.76 -1.17 -0.18
C ASP A 133 22.46 0.33 -0.35
N ARG A 134 22.78 1.08 0.67
CA ARG A 134 22.53 2.53 0.79
C ARG A 134 23.23 3.36 -0.28
#